data_2abc42f4559ae84d6de3800c8a83cd80
#
_entry.id   2abc42f4559ae84d6de3800c8a83cd80
#
_cell.length_a   1.000
_cell.length_b   1.000
_cell.length_c   1.000
_cell.angle_alpha   90.00
_cell.angle_beta   90.00
_cell.angle_gamma   90.00
#
_symmetry.space_group_name_H-M   'P 1'
#
loop_
_entity.id
_entity.type
_entity.pdbx_description
1 polymer ?
#
loop_
_entity_poly.entity_id
_entity_poly.type
_entity_poly.pdbx_seq_one_letter_code
_entity_poly.pdbx_strand_id
1 'polypeptide(L)'
;MNAVNSKIIKHAVLEKTPLLGICYGAEILALTLGGTIKKMDKLHNGIQEIEVIKPNPICRNKIKVFESHSYLVSKLDGCFEQIAKSDYCEFEIFQYGNHNIFGTQFHPEMSDDGKLLLEKFITIQ
;
A
#
# COMPACT_ATOMS: atom_id res chain seq x y z
N MET A 1 -14.93 -6.89 -7.31
CA MET A 1 -13.90 -7.23 -6.31
C MET A 1 -13.75 -8.75 -6.24
N ASN A 2 -12.55 -9.25 -6.09
CA ASN A 2 -12.27 -10.68 -6.07
C ASN A 2 -12.61 -11.28 -4.69
N ALA A 3 -13.56 -12.23 -4.64
CA ALA A 3 -14.00 -12.84 -3.38
C ALA A 3 -12.89 -13.63 -2.68
N VAL A 4 -11.99 -14.26 -3.45
CA VAL A 4 -10.86 -15.02 -2.88
C VAL A 4 -9.89 -14.07 -2.18
N ASN A 5 -9.56 -12.94 -2.81
CA ASN A 5 -8.67 -11.94 -2.22
C ASN A 5 -9.29 -11.34 -0.95
N SER A 6 -10.60 -11.09 -0.94
CA SER A 6 -11.29 -10.60 0.25
C SER A 6 -11.20 -11.58 1.41
N LYS A 7 -11.33 -12.87 1.15
CA LYS A 7 -11.20 -13.91 2.19
C LYS A 7 -9.78 -13.96 2.76
N ILE A 8 -8.77 -13.85 1.89
CA ILE A 8 -7.36 -13.82 2.32
C ILE A 8 -7.10 -12.61 3.22
N ILE A 9 -7.61 -11.45 2.84
CA ILE A 9 -7.45 -10.22 3.61
C ILE A 9 -8.10 -10.36 4.98
N LYS A 10 -9.33 -10.83 5.04
CA LYS A 10 -10.06 -11.01 6.30
C LYS A 10 -9.36 -12.03 7.20
N HIS A 11 -8.84 -13.10 6.62
CA HIS A 11 -8.07 -14.09 7.37
C HIS A 11 -6.80 -13.47 7.96
N ALA A 12 -6.08 -12.67 7.17
CA ALA A 12 -4.87 -12.00 7.62
C ALA A 12 -5.14 -11.07 8.80
N VAL A 13 -6.26 -10.34 8.76
CA VAL A 13 -6.67 -9.46 9.86
C VAL A 13 -6.95 -10.25 11.12
N LEU A 14 -7.75 -11.32 11.00
CA LEU A 14 -8.15 -12.13 12.15
C LEU A 14 -6.97 -12.87 12.78
N GLU A 15 -6.10 -13.44 11.98
CA GLU A 15 -4.98 -14.26 12.43
C GLU A 15 -3.69 -13.46 12.60
N LYS A 16 -3.72 -12.15 12.34
CA LYS A 16 -2.56 -11.26 12.40
C LYS A 16 -1.41 -11.73 11.52
N THR A 17 -1.76 -12.28 10.36
CA THR A 17 -0.79 -12.76 9.38
C THR A 17 -0.24 -11.58 8.58
N PRO A 18 1.10 -11.49 8.35
CA PRO A 18 1.67 -10.45 7.51
C PRO A 18 1.08 -10.49 6.09
N LEU A 19 0.76 -9.32 5.55
CA LEU A 19 0.16 -9.19 4.23
C LEU A 19 0.63 -7.90 3.57
N LEU A 20 1.04 -7.98 2.32
CA LEU A 20 1.38 -6.80 1.52
C LEU A 20 0.54 -6.80 0.25
N GLY A 21 -0.34 -5.81 0.12
CA GLY A 21 -1.11 -5.58 -1.10
C GLY A 21 -0.37 -4.61 -1.99
N ILE A 22 -0.16 -4.98 -3.25
CA ILE A 22 0.60 -4.18 -4.22
C ILE A 22 -0.32 -3.70 -5.32
N CYS A 23 -0.37 -2.39 -5.55
CA CYS A 23 -1.15 -1.75 -6.60
C CYS A 23 -2.62 -2.18 -6.55
N TYR A 24 -3.08 -3.05 -7.45
CA TYR A 24 -4.44 -3.58 -7.42
C TYR A 24 -4.74 -4.30 -6.10
N GLY A 25 -3.77 -5.02 -5.55
CA GLY A 25 -3.89 -5.68 -4.24
C GLY A 25 -4.09 -4.68 -3.10
N ALA A 26 -3.45 -3.52 -3.17
CA ALA A 26 -3.66 -2.45 -2.19
C ALA A 26 -5.08 -1.89 -2.31
N GLU A 27 -5.60 -1.75 -3.52
CA GLU A 27 -6.96 -1.27 -3.75
C GLU A 27 -7.99 -2.24 -3.19
N ILE A 28 -7.80 -3.54 -3.42
CA ILE A 28 -8.69 -4.57 -2.86
C ILE A 28 -8.61 -4.58 -1.34
N LEU A 29 -7.42 -4.41 -0.77
CA LEU A 29 -7.23 -4.32 0.68
C LEU A 29 -8.04 -3.16 1.26
N ALA A 30 -7.94 -1.98 0.65
CA ALA A 30 -8.68 -0.81 1.09
C ALA A 30 -10.19 -1.03 0.99
N LEU A 31 -10.67 -1.52 -0.17
CA LEU A 31 -12.10 -1.76 -0.40
C LEU A 31 -12.67 -2.80 0.57
N THR A 32 -11.95 -3.88 0.80
CA THR A 32 -12.40 -4.96 1.68
C THR A 32 -12.63 -4.48 3.11
N LEU A 33 -11.81 -3.55 3.57
CA LEU A 33 -11.83 -3.06 4.94
C LEU A 33 -12.46 -1.67 5.08
N GLY A 34 -13.32 -1.29 4.14
CA GLY A 34 -14.19 -0.13 4.27
C GLY A 34 -13.71 1.17 3.61
N GLY A 35 -12.63 1.10 2.86
CA GLY A 35 -12.13 2.27 2.11
C GLY A 35 -12.77 2.43 0.75
N THR A 36 -12.31 3.43 0.01
CA THR A 36 -12.78 3.71 -1.36
C THR A 36 -11.62 3.94 -2.31
N ILE A 37 -11.86 3.70 -3.59
CA ILE A 37 -10.91 4.03 -4.66
C ILE A 37 -11.52 5.05 -5.61
N LYS A 38 -10.65 5.74 -6.34
CA LYS A 38 -11.04 6.78 -7.31
C LYS A 38 -10.24 6.59 -8.58
N LYS A 39 -10.89 6.77 -9.72
CA LYS A 39 -10.20 6.79 -11.01
C LYS A 39 -9.44 8.09 -11.18
N MET A 40 -8.19 8.01 -11.64
CA MET A 40 -7.36 9.17 -11.92
C MET A 40 -7.69 9.70 -13.32
N ASP A 41 -7.43 10.98 -13.55
CA ASP A 41 -7.64 11.60 -14.87
C ASP A 41 -6.72 11.00 -15.93
N LYS A 42 -5.52 10.63 -15.53
CA LYS A 42 -4.51 10.04 -16.41
C LYS A 42 -3.86 8.84 -15.75
N LEU A 43 -3.41 7.89 -16.56
CA LEU A 43 -2.56 6.80 -16.08
C LEU A 43 -1.29 7.39 -15.46
N HIS A 44 -1.05 7.07 -14.20
CA HIS A 44 0.20 7.43 -13.52
C HIS A 44 1.22 6.34 -13.82
N ASN A 45 2.28 6.68 -14.57
CA ASN A 45 3.27 5.72 -15.02
C ASN A 45 4.66 6.31 -14.99
N GLY A 46 5.58 5.66 -14.29
CA GLY A 46 6.97 6.09 -14.19
C GLY A 46 7.51 6.13 -12.78
N ILE A 47 8.75 6.58 -12.66
CA ILE A 47 9.40 6.71 -11.36
C ILE A 47 8.90 7.98 -10.66
N GLN A 48 8.55 7.82 -9.39
CA GLN A 48 8.03 8.88 -8.54
C GLN A 48 8.71 8.84 -7.18
N GLU A 49 9.12 9.99 -6.68
CA GLU A 49 9.59 10.11 -5.31
C GLU A 49 8.38 10.26 -4.39
N ILE A 50 8.33 9.46 -3.33
CA ILE A 50 7.28 9.55 -2.31
C ILE A 50 7.90 9.87 -0.97
N GLU A 51 7.11 10.49 -0.10
CA GLU A 51 7.54 10.90 1.23
C GLU A 51 6.92 10.01 2.29
N VAL A 52 7.76 9.37 3.09
CA VAL A 52 7.33 8.58 4.25
C VAL A 52 7.08 9.55 5.40
N ILE A 53 5.83 9.64 5.86
CA ILE A 53 5.42 10.64 6.85
C ILE A 53 5.16 10.06 8.24
N LYS A 54 5.20 8.73 8.39
CA LYS A 54 4.96 8.08 9.68
C LYS A 54 5.97 6.96 9.91
N PRO A 55 6.52 6.84 11.13
CA PRO A 55 7.42 5.74 11.47
C PRO A 55 6.75 4.39 11.26
N ASN A 56 7.47 3.48 10.63
CA ASN A 56 6.99 2.15 10.31
C ASN A 56 8.19 1.21 10.07
N PRO A 57 7.98 -0.12 10.08
CA PRO A 57 9.11 -1.05 10.00
C PRO A 57 9.67 -1.30 8.59
N ILE A 58 9.05 -0.79 7.52
CA ILE A 58 9.45 -1.18 6.16
C ILE A 58 10.10 -0.09 5.33
N CYS A 59 9.99 1.17 5.71
CA CYS A 59 10.62 2.27 4.96
C CYS A 59 10.72 3.53 5.81
N ARG A 60 11.52 4.50 5.33
CA ARG A 60 11.67 5.80 5.97
C ARG A 60 12.17 6.85 4.99
N ASN A 61 11.99 8.13 5.35
CA ASN A 61 12.43 9.28 4.57
C ASN A 61 11.73 9.39 3.22
N LYS A 62 12.46 9.60 2.17
CA LYS A 62 11.96 9.66 0.80
C LYS A 62 12.48 8.47 0.03
N ILE A 63 11.63 7.85 -0.76
CA ILE A 63 12.02 6.72 -1.59
C ILE A 63 11.51 6.93 -3.02
N LYS A 64 12.23 6.36 -3.98
CA LYS A 64 11.85 6.39 -5.39
C LYS A 64 11.20 5.07 -5.75
N VAL A 65 10.01 5.14 -6.31
CA VAL A 65 9.19 3.97 -6.60
C VAL A 65 8.64 4.04 -8.02
N PHE A 66 8.27 2.89 -8.56
CA PHE A 66 7.67 2.80 -9.89
C PHE A 66 6.15 2.77 -9.77
N GLU A 67 5.49 3.74 -10.38
CA GLU A 67 4.04 3.85 -10.44
C GLU A 67 3.54 3.34 -11.78
N SER A 68 2.46 2.55 -11.77
CA SER A 68 1.74 2.17 -12.98
C SER A 68 0.32 1.82 -12.59
N HIS A 69 -0.54 2.85 -12.47
CA HIS A 69 -1.93 2.66 -12.09
C HIS A 69 -2.80 3.80 -12.57
N SER A 70 -4.08 3.51 -12.79
CA SER A 70 -5.08 4.50 -13.19
C SER A 70 -6.14 4.72 -12.11
N TYR A 71 -6.07 3.97 -11.01
CA TYR A 71 -6.91 4.15 -9.83
C TYR A 71 -6.02 4.41 -8.61
N LEU A 72 -6.58 5.06 -7.60
CA LEU A 72 -5.90 5.27 -6.33
C LEU A 72 -6.87 5.07 -5.17
N VAL A 73 -6.33 4.73 -4.02
CA VAL A 73 -7.10 4.68 -2.79
C VAL A 73 -7.39 6.12 -2.39
N SER A 74 -8.67 6.48 -2.27
CA SER A 74 -9.10 7.83 -2.00
C SER A 74 -9.52 8.08 -0.56
N LYS A 75 -10.00 7.03 0.13
CA LYS A 75 -10.35 7.09 1.55
C LYS A 75 -10.02 5.77 2.21
N LEU A 76 -9.63 5.84 3.47
CA LEU A 76 -9.37 4.67 4.29
C LEU A 76 -10.25 4.72 5.54
N ASP A 77 -10.61 3.53 6.05
CA ASP A 77 -11.27 3.40 7.33
C ASP A 77 -10.35 3.91 8.46
N GLY A 78 -10.93 4.35 9.58
CA GLY A 78 -10.18 4.93 10.69
C GLY A 78 -9.19 3.99 11.37
N CYS A 79 -9.24 2.67 11.07
CA CYS A 79 -8.25 1.71 11.56
C CYS A 79 -6.95 1.74 10.77
N PHE A 80 -6.93 2.38 9.61
CA PHE A 80 -5.72 2.51 8.80
C PHE A 80 -4.90 3.73 9.16
N GLU A 81 -3.60 3.61 8.96
CA GLU A 81 -2.64 4.71 9.12
C GLU A 81 -2.04 5.06 7.76
N GLN A 82 -1.96 6.35 7.48
CA GLN A 82 -1.25 6.86 6.30
C GLN A 82 0.24 6.81 6.59
N ILE A 83 0.99 6.05 5.79
CA ILE A 83 2.43 5.86 6.00
C ILE A 83 3.26 6.75 5.07
N ALA A 84 2.86 6.84 3.80
CA ALA A 84 3.58 7.63 2.80
C ALA A 84 2.61 8.27 1.80
N LYS A 85 3.05 9.37 1.22
CA LYS A 85 2.26 10.14 0.25
C LYS A 85 3.13 10.69 -0.88
N SER A 86 2.48 11.11 -1.96
CA SER A 86 3.11 11.85 -3.05
C SER A 86 2.18 13.01 -3.43
N ASP A 87 2.61 13.84 -4.39
CA ASP A 87 1.79 14.92 -4.91
C ASP A 87 0.53 14.41 -5.64
N TYR A 88 0.55 13.15 -6.06
CA TYR A 88 -0.52 12.54 -6.85
C TYR A 88 -1.40 11.61 -6.04
N CYS A 89 -0.93 11.14 -4.87
CA CYS A 89 -1.64 10.12 -4.10
C CYS A 89 -1.38 10.29 -2.61
N GLU A 90 -2.45 10.47 -1.83
CA GLU A 90 -2.35 10.58 -0.37
C GLU A 90 -1.90 9.30 0.28
N PHE A 91 -2.31 8.16 -0.26
CA PHE A 91 -2.09 6.86 0.35
C PHE A 91 -1.17 6.00 -0.52
N GLU A 92 0.06 6.48 -0.71
CA GLU A 92 1.08 5.70 -1.43
C GLU A 92 1.43 4.42 -0.68
N ILE A 93 1.53 4.52 0.65
CA ILE A 93 1.66 3.37 1.55
C ILE A 93 0.70 3.59 2.71
N PHE A 94 -0.01 2.54 3.10
CA PHE A 94 -0.88 2.58 4.28
C PHE A 94 -0.77 1.27 5.04
N GLN A 95 -1.09 1.32 6.33
CA GLN A 95 -0.96 0.20 7.25
C GLN A 95 -2.25 0.03 8.04
N TYR A 96 -2.71 -1.20 8.22
CA TYR A 96 -3.90 -1.50 9.01
C TYR A 96 -3.53 -1.56 10.50
N GLY A 97 -3.85 -0.49 11.24
CA GLY A 97 -3.51 -0.38 12.65
C GLY A 97 -2.00 -0.53 12.87
N ASN A 98 -1.64 -1.40 13.80
CA ASN A 98 -0.24 -1.76 14.05
C ASN A 98 0.08 -3.18 13.56
N HIS A 99 -0.78 -3.75 12.71
CA HIS A 99 -0.56 -5.06 12.10
C HIS A 99 0.50 -4.96 11.00
N ASN A 100 1.15 -6.08 10.68
CA ASN A 100 2.05 -6.16 9.53
C ASN A 100 1.25 -6.35 8.24
N ILE A 101 0.24 -5.50 8.04
CA ILE A 101 -0.64 -5.49 6.88
C ILE A 101 -0.50 -4.12 6.22
N PHE A 102 0.08 -4.10 5.02
CA PHE A 102 0.40 -2.87 4.30
C PHE A 102 -0.18 -2.90 2.89
N GLY A 103 -0.49 -1.71 2.37
CA GLY A 103 -0.80 -1.53 0.96
C GLY A 103 0.17 -0.54 0.34
N THR A 104 0.60 -0.81 -0.88
CA THR A 104 1.39 0.13 -1.69
C THR A 104 0.68 0.38 -3.01
N GLN A 105 0.55 1.64 -3.40
CA GLN A 105 -0.03 2.00 -4.70
C GLN A 105 0.93 1.74 -5.84
N PHE A 106 2.21 1.78 -5.57
CA PHE A 106 3.27 1.54 -6.53
C PHE A 106 3.67 0.07 -6.57
N HIS A 107 4.56 -0.25 -7.51
CA HIS A 107 5.14 -1.59 -7.66
C HIS A 107 6.53 -1.62 -7.01
N PRO A 108 6.65 -2.10 -5.76
CA PRO A 108 7.97 -2.10 -5.09
C PRO A 108 8.99 -3.01 -5.76
N GLU A 109 8.54 -4.03 -6.50
CA GLU A 109 9.45 -4.94 -7.22
C GLU A 109 10.17 -4.26 -8.39
N MET A 110 9.77 -3.04 -8.77
CA MET A 110 10.25 -2.36 -9.97
C MET A 110 11.24 -1.22 -9.70
N SER A 111 11.74 -1.09 -8.48
CA SER A 111 12.75 -0.09 -8.13
C SER A 111 13.67 -0.60 -7.04
N ASP A 112 14.85 -0.02 -6.91
CA ASP A 112 15.81 -0.43 -5.88
C ASP A 112 15.28 -0.13 -4.47
N ASP A 113 14.72 1.06 -4.28
CA ASP A 113 14.13 1.42 -2.98
C ASP A 113 12.94 0.53 -2.64
N GLY A 114 12.12 0.19 -3.64
CA GLY A 114 10.98 -0.71 -3.47
C GLY A 114 11.42 -2.13 -3.11
N LYS A 115 12.49 -2.62 -3.74
CA LYS A 115 13.04 -3.94 -3.40
C LYS A 115 13.55 -3.99 -1.98
N LEU A 116 14.16 -2.92 -1.49
CA LEU A 116 14.59 -2.82 -0.11
C LEU A 116 13.39 -2.85 0.84
N LEU A 117 12.30 -2.19 0.48
CA LEU A 117 11.06 -2.24 1.25
C LEU A 117 10.53 -3.68 1.34
N LEU A 118 10.57 -4.43 0.22
CA LEU A 118 10.14 -5.83 0.21
C LEU A 118 11.00 -6.68 1.12
N GLU A 119 12.32 -6.50 1.11
CA GLU A 119 13.23 -7.22 1.99
C GLU A 119 12.89 -6.96 3.45
N LYS A 120 12.64 -5.71 3.81
CA LYS A 120 12.28 -5.35 5.18
C LYS A 120 10.94 -5.96 5.57
N PHE A 121 9.95 -5.96 4.67
CA PHE A 121 8.66 -6.58 4.94
C PHE A 121 8.82 -8.07 5.24
N ILE A 122 9.63 -8.78 4.47
CA ILE A 122 9.86 -10.21 4.66
C ILE A 122 10.54 -10.48 6.01
N THR A 123 11.42 -9.61 6.46
CA THR A 123 12.19 -9.82 7.69
C THR A 123 11.47 -9.46 8.98
N ILE A 124 10.35 -8.75 8.93
CA ILE A 124 9.59 -8.37 10.15
C ILE A 124 8.63 -9.46 10.63
N GLN A 125 8.64 -10.62 10.04
CA GLN A 125 7.71 -11.71 10.36
C GLN A 125 8.14 -12.53 11.57
#